data_9ea6b28c6ecc9291adb0d719cef91123
#
_entry.id   9ea6b28c6ecc9291adb0d719cef91123
#
_cell.length_a   1.000
_cell.length_b   1.000
_cell.length_c   1.000
_cell.angle_alpha   90.00
_cell.angle_beta   90.00
_cell.angle_gamma   90.00
#
_symmetry.space_group_name_H-M   'P 1'
#
loop_
_entity.id
_entity.type
_entity.pdbx_description
1 polymer ?
#
loop_
_entity_poly.entity_id
_entity_poly.type
_entity_poly.pdbx_seq_one_letter_code
_entity_poly.pdbx_strand_id
1 'polypeptide(L)'
;KGFMAIDQRAQGLSSLRIRMADGSEQPVASDESAYTMGLAVNAEADTDWLRYSYTSMTTPMSTYELNIRSGERKLLKEQPVLGGFDKSNYVTERLWAPARDGVQIPVTVLYRKDFKKDGSAALLQYGYGSYGASMDPYFNSNVLSLVDRGMVYAIAHIRGGQEMGRAWYEEGKLLKKMNTFHDFIDVTDFLVKQGYAASTRVSAMGGSAG
;
A
#
# COMPACT_ATOMS: atom_id res chain seq x y z
N LYS A 1 -15.42 0.90 -26.68
CA LYS A 1 -16.66 0.10 -26.89
C LYS A 1 -16.51 -1.22 -26.17
N GLY A 2 -17.44 -1.58 -25.27
CA GLY A 2 -17.50 -2.91 -24.70
C GLY A 2 -17.19 -3.01 -23.22
N PHE A 3 -16.42 -2.11 -22.62
CA PHE A 3 -16.15 -2.08 -21.18
C PHE A 3 -15.85 -0.72 -20.62
N MET A 4 -15.95 -0.58 -19.31
CA MET A 4 -15.53 0.59 -18.55
C MET A 4 -14.48 0.13 -17.52
N ALA A 5 -13.34 0.82 -17.46
CA ALA A 5 -12.37 0.64 -16.40
C ALA A 5 -12.64 1.68 -15.30
N ILE A 6 -12.71 1.22 -14.06
CA ILE A 6 -13.04 2.03 -12.89
C ILE A 6 -11.84 2.00 -11.96
N ASP A 7 -11.22 3.17 -11.77
CA ASP A 7 -10.21 3.38 -10.73
C ASP A 7 -10.95 3.65 -9.41
N GLN A 8 -10.67 2.87 -8.40
CA GLN A 8 -11.37 2.94 -7.13
C GLN A 8 -10.41 2.73 -5.96
N ARG A 9 -10.85 3.18 -4.79
CA ARG A 9 -10.22 2.83 -3.53
C ARG A 9 -11.16 1.92 -2.75
N ALA A 10 -10.66 0.75 -2.37
CA ALA A 10 -11.40 -0.24 -1.60
C ALA A 10 -10.52 -0.79 -0.48
N GLN A 11 -11.03 -0.80 0.74
CA GLN A 11 -10.32 -1.25 1.95
C GLN A 11 -8.93 -0.61 2.11
N GLY A 12 -8.82 0.67 1.73
CA GLY A 12 -7.60 1.45 1.84
C GLY A 12 -6.56 1.21 0.76
N LEU A 13 -6.85 0.43 -0.28
CA LEU A 13 -5.96 0.19 -1.42
C LEU A 13 -6.54 0.79 -2.71
N SER A 14 -5.65 1.37 -3.53
CA SER A 14 -5.98 1.79 -4.89
C SER A 14 -6.03 0.57 -5.81
N SER A 15 -7.16 0.34 -6.44
CA SER A 15 -7.44 -0.87 -7.23
C SER A 15 -8.27 -0.55 -8.47
N LEU A 16 -8.32 -1.48 -9.40
CA LEU A 16 -9.08 -1.35 -10.64
C LEU A 16 -10.18 -2.39 -10.73
N ARG A 17 -11.32 -1.98 -11.29
CA ARG A 17 -12.44 -2.84 -11.60
C ARG A 17 -12.88 -2.62 -13.04
N ILE A 18 -13.26 -3.69 -13.72
CA ILE A 18 -13.75 -3.66 -15.08
C ILE A 18 -15.24 -3.96 -15.04
N ARG A 19 -16.03 -3.10 -15.70
CA ARG A 19 -17.46 -3.29 -15.91
C ARG A 19 -17.70 -3.54 -17.38
N MET A 20 -18.29 -4.68 -17.72
CA MET A 20 -18.63 -5.08 -19.07
C MET A 20 -19.93 -4.43 -19.53
N ALA A 21 -20.20 -4.47 -20.85
CA ALA A 21 -21.41 -3.87 -21.43
C ALA A 21 -22.71 -4.54 -20.94
N ASP A 22 -22.65 -5.80 -20.54
CA ASP A 22 -23.77 -6.55 -19.94
C ASP A 22 -24.01 -6.21 -18.46
N GLY A 23 -23.20 -5.30 -17.88
CA GLY A 23 -23.25 -4.88 -16.50
C GLY A 23 -22.48 -5.77 -15.53
N SER A 24 -21.89 -6.88 -15.96
CA SER A 24 -21.02 -7.70 -15.12
C SER A 24 -19.75 -6.95 -14.73
N GLU A 25 -19.23 -7.21 -13.54
CA GLU A 25 -18.04 -6.55 -13.00
C GLU A 25 -17.03 -7.57 -12.51
N GLN A 26 -15.75 -7.25 -12.73
CA GLN A 26 -14.64 -8.05 -12.24
C GLN A 26 -13.48 -7.15 -11.77
N PRO A 27 -12.82 -7.46 -10.64
CA PRO A 27 -11.62 -6.76 -10.22
C PRO A 27 -10.44 -7.13 -11.11
N VAL A 28 -9.50 -6.19 -11.27
CA VAL A 28 -8.16 -6.53 -11.77
C VAL A 28 -7.40 -7.19 -10.61
N ALA A 29 -6.98 -8.43 -10.81
CA ALA A 29 -6.38 -9.24 -9.75
C ALA A 29 -4.96 -8.77 -9.40
N SER A 30 -4.59 -8.95 -8.13
CA SER A 30 -3.23 -8.85 -7.62
C SER A 30 -2.88 -10.09 -6.81
N ASP A 31 -1.62 -10.53 -6.93
CA ASP A 31 -1.07 -11.64 -6.13
C ASP A 31 -0.50 -11.14 -4.78
N GLU A 32 -0.51 -9.83 -4.53
CA GLU A 32 0.03 -9.20 -3.33
C GLU A 32 -1.09 -8.65 -2.46
N SER A 33 -0.92 -8.71 -1.15
CA SER A 33 -1.91 -8.23 -0.16
C SER A 33 -1.94 -6.70 -0.02
N ALA A 34 -0.86 -6.03 -0.42
CA ALA A 34 -0.74 -4.57 -0.40
C ALA A 34 -0.06 -4.10 -1.69
N TYR A 35 -0.76 -3.28 -2.44
CA TYR A 35 -0.35 -2.80 -3.76
C TYR A 35 -1.03 -1.48 -4.10
N THR A 36 -0.59 -0.89 -5.19
CA THR A 36 -1.21 0.29 -5.80
C THR A 36 -1.40 0.03 -7.28
N MET A 37 -2.62 0.15 -7.75
CA MET A 37 -2.98 0.11 -9.17
C MET A 37 -3.54 1.45 -9.60
N GLY A 38 -3.34 1.81 -10.87
CA GLY A 38 -3.95 2.98 -11.48
C GLY A 38 -4.07 2.80 -12.98
N LEU A 39 -5.01 3.50 -13.60
CA LEU A 39 -5.13 3.52 -15.05
C LEU A 39 -3.90 4.19 -15.67
N ALA A 40 -3.33 3.56 -16.69
CA ALA A 40 -2.31 4.16 -17.53
C ALA A 40 -2.94 4.81 -18.77
N VAL A 41 -2.12 5.23 -19.72
CA VAL A 41 -2.61 5.83 -20.98
C VAL A 41 -3.24 4.73 -21.84
N ASN A 42 -4.54 4.89 -22.15
CA ASN A 42 -5.34 4.02 -23.01
C ASN A 42 -5.89 4.87 -24.16
N ALA A 43 -5.11 5.04 -25.22
CA ALA A 43 -5.46 5.89 -26.35
C ALA A 43 -6.47 5.25 -27.30
N GLU A 44 -6.49 3.91 -27.36
CA GLU A 44 -7.37 3.15 -28.25
C GLU A 44 -8.74 2.93 -27.60
N ALA A 45 -9.78 3.44 -28.25
CA ALA A 45 -11.14 3.29 -27.74
C ALA A 45 -11.82 1.96 -28.17
N ASP A 46 -11.32 1.32 -29.22
CA ASP A 46 -11.86 0.07 -29.78
C ASP A 46 -10.85 -1.07 -29.60
N THR A 47 -10.71 -1.48 -28.33
CA THR A 47 -9.75 -2.51 -27.93
C THR A 47 -10.32 -3.36 -26.80
N ASP A 48 -9.83 -4.59 -26.69
CA ASP A 48 -10.07 -5.46 -25.52
C ASP A 48 -8.90 -5.42 -24.52
N TRP A 49 -7.92 -4.54 -24.74
CA TRP A 49 -6.76 -4.40 -23.87
C TRP A 49 -6.87 -3.18 -22.97
N LEU A 50 -6.70 -3.39 -21.67
CA LEU A 50 -6.61 -2.33 -20.66
C LEU A 50 -5.16 -2.19 -20.20
N ARG A 51 -4.59 -0.99 -20.38
CA ARG A 51 -3.27 -0.66 -19.86
C ARG A 51 -3.40 -0.02 -18.47
N TYR A 52 -2.60 -0.52 -17.52
CA TYR A 52 -2.59 -0.03 -16.14
C TYR A 52 -1.19 -0.06 -15.54
N SER A 53 -0.99 0.78 -14.53
CA SER A 53 0.21 0.79 -13.69
C SER A 53 -0.01 -0.07 -12.44
N TYR A 54 1.08 -0.67 -11.97
CA TYR A 54 1.10 -1.49 -10.76
C TYR A 54 2.41 -1.28 -10.01
N THR A 55 2.33 -1.16 -8.71
CA THR A 55 3.50 -1.21 -7.82
C THR A 55 3.11 -1.75 -6.45
N SER A 56 4.09 -2.26 -5.72
CA SER A 56 3.96 -2.61 -4.31
C SER A 56 5.29 -2.32 -3.61
N MET A 57 5.40 -2.59 -2.32
CA MET A 57 6.69 -2.49 -1.65
C MET A 57 7.72 -3.52 -2.16
N THR A 58 7.28 -4.58 -2.83
CA THR A 58 8.12 -5.66 -3.39
C THR A 58 8.04 -5.79 -4.90
N THR A 59 7.31 -4.91 -5.58
CA THR A 59 7.22 -4.88 -7.05
C THR A 59 7.53 -3.47 -7.54
N PRO A 60 8.63 -3.28 -8.30
CA PRO A 60 8.94 -2.01 -8.93
C PRO A 60 7.80 -1.50 -9.79
N MET A 61 7.74 -0.19 -10.02
CA MET A 61 6.71 0.41 -10.88
C MET A 61 6.67 -0.31 -12.23
N SER A 62 5.54 -0.89 -12.53
CA SER A 62 5.30 -1.73 -13.70
C SER A 62 4.12 -1.24 -14.50
N THR A 63 4.18 -1.43 -15.81
CA THR A 63 3.07 -1.18 -16.73
C THR A 63 2.65 -2.50 -17.34
N TYR A 64 1.37 -2.82 -17.20
CA TYR A 64 0.76 -4.03 -17.74
C TYR A 64 -0.31 -3.71 -18.77
N GLU A 65 -0.56 -4.66 -19.67
CA GLU A 65 -1.79 -4.76 -20.44
C GLU A 65 -2.54 -6.02 -20.04
N LEU A 66 -3.83 -5.87 -19.79
CA LEU A 66 -4.76 -6.95 -19.50
C LEU A 66 -5.78 -7.06 -20.62
N ASN A 67 -5.87 -8.23 -21.26
CA ASN A 67 -6.98 -8.54 -22.15
C ASN A 67 -8.21 -8.87 -21.31
N ILE A 68 -9.24 -8.04 -21.38
CA ILE A 68 -10.42 -8.12 -20.53
C ILE A 68 -11.33 -9.33 -20.84
N ARG A 69 -11.14 -9.97 -21.98
CA ARG A 69 -11.93 -11.16 -22.39
C ARG A 69 -11.21 -12.46 -22.04
N SER A 70 -9.92 -12.56 -22.39
CA SER A 70 -9.14 -13.78 -22.16
C SER A 70 -8.51 -13.84 -20.76
N GLY A 71 -8.35 -12.69 -20.08
CA GLY A 71 -7.59 -12.59 -18.84
C GLY A 71 -6.07 -12.60 -19.03
N GLU A 72 -5.58 -12.63 -20.29
CA GLU A 72 -4.15 -12.57 -20.59
C GLU A 72 -3.55 -11.27 -20.08
N ARG A 73 -2.47 -11.35 -19.32
CA ARG A 73 -1.73 -10.20 -18.79
C ARG A 73 -0.32 -10.16 -19.37
N LYS A 74 0.05 -9.02 -19.93
CA LYS A 74 1.38 -8.76 -20.49
C LYS A 74 2.10 -7.68 -19.69
N LEU A 75 3.31 -7.98 -19.22
CA LEU A 75 4.20 -6.95 -18.67
C LEU A 75 4.83 -6.20 -19.84
N LEU A 76 4.55 -4.89 -19.95
CA LEU A 76 5.13 -4.05 -21.00
C LEU A 76 6.44 -3.40 -20.54
N LYS A 77 6.49 -2.98 -19.27
CA LYS A 77 7.65 -2.31 -18.69
C LYS A 77 7.67 -2.51 -17.19
N GLU A 78 8.86 -2.74 -16.66
CA GLU A 78 9.15 -2.66 -15.24
C GLU A 78 10.35 -1.72 -15.03
N GLN A 79 10.27 -0.87 -14.00
CA GLN A 79 11.38 0.01 -13.66
C GLN A 79 12.57 -0.82 -13.17
N PRO A 80 13.75 -0.67 -13.80
CA PRO A 80 14.93 -1.41 -13.38
C PRO A 80 15.41 -0.96 -11.99
N VAL A 81 15.85 -1.92 -11.18
CA VAL A 81 16.46 -1.66 -9.88
C VAL A 81 17.97 -1.80 -10.03
N LEU A 82 18.68 -0.68 -9.90
CA LEU A 82 20.13 -0.67 -9.99
C LEU A 82 20.76 -1.42 -8.82
N GLY A 83 21.76 -2.25 -9.09
CA GLY A 83 22.42 -3.09 -8.08
C GLY A 83 21.75 -4.46 -7.88
N GLY A 84 20.63 -4.71 -8.56
CA GLY A 84 19.88 -5.96 -8.48
C GLY A 84 18.83 -5.96 -7.38
N PHE A 85 17.78 -6.74 -7.60
CA PHE A 85 16.68 -6.92 -6.67
C PHE A 85 16.04 -8.30 -6.92
N ASP A 86 15.86 -9.06 -5.85
CA ASP A 86 15.13 -10.32 -5.88
C ASP A 86 13.94 -10.23 -4.92
N LYS A 87 12.75 -10.11 -5.50
CA LYS A 87 11.47 -10.02 -4.79
C LYS A 87 11.28 -11.17 -3.78
N SER A 88 11.79 -12.37 -4.09
CA SER A 88 11.63 -13.55 -3.25
C SER A 88 12.29 -13.44 -1.87
N ASN A 89 13.17 -12.46 -1.68
CA ASN A 89 13.84 -12.19 -0.41
C ASN A 89 12.99 -11.36 0.58
N TYR A 90 11.85 -10.86 0.15
CA TYR A 90 11.03 -9.92 0.93
C TYR A 90 9.59 -10.40 1.06
N VAL A 91 8.95 -9.92 2.11
CA VAL A 91 7.53 -10.18 2.39
C VAL A 91 6.84 -8.86 2.69
N THR A 92 5.68 -8.67 2.08
CA THR A 92 4.76 -7.57 2.39
C THR A 92 3.48 -8.12 2.97
N GLU A 93 3.01 -7.55 4.07
CA GLU A 93 1.72 -7.88 4.67
C GLU A 93 0.83 -6.65 4.80
N ARG A 94 -0.48 -6.87 4.72
CA ARG A 94 -1.51 -5.89 5.06
C ARG A 94 -2.11 -6.27 6.40
N LEU A 95 -1.97 -5.39 7.38
CA LEU A 95 -2.46 -5.58 8.75
C LEU A 95 -3.54 -4.55 9.09
N TRP A 96 -4.28 -4.83 10.17
CA TRP A 96 -5.27 -3.93 10.73
C TRP A 96 -4.98 -3.76 12.22
N ALA A 97 -4.56 -2.56 12.60
CA ALA A 97 -4.24 -2.23 13.97
C ALA A 97 -5.49 -1.61 14.64
N PRO A 98 -5.93 -2.09 15.81
CA PRO A 98 -7.00 -1.46 16.54
C PRO A 98 -6.53 -0.13 17.16
N ALA A 99 -7.20 0.96 16.81
CA ALA A 99 -7.04 2.23 17.51
C ALA A 99 -7.72 2.17 18.88
N ARG A 100 -7.32 3.03 19.79
CA ARG A 100 -7.88 3.14 21.16
C ARG A 100 -9.39 3.41 21.19
N ASP A 101 -9.94 3.96 20.12
CA ASP A 101 -11.39 4.23 19.94
C ASP A 101 -12.10 3.11 19.17
N GLY A 102 -11.42 2.00 18.89
CA GLY A 102 -11.97 0.82 18.23
C GLY A 102 -11.92 0.84 16.69
N VAL A 103 -11.49 1.94 16.08
CA VAL A 103 -11.32 2.02 14.63
C VAL A 103 -10.17 1.11 14.18
N GLN A 104 -10.31 0.46 13.03
CA GLN A 104 -9.27 -0.39 12.47
C GLN A 104 -8.40 0.42 11.51
N ILE A 105 -7.12 0.58 11.86
CA ILE A 105 -6.14 1.34 11.09
C ILE A 105 -5.41 0.37 10.13
N PRO A 106 -5.45 0.63 8.82
CA PRO A 106 -4.66 -0.18 7.89
C PRO A 106 -3.17 0.08 8.10
N VAL A 107 -2.38 -0.98 8.04
CA VAL A 107 -0.91 -0.93 8.14
C VAL A 107 -0.32 -1.82 7.06
N THR A 108 0.67 -1.31 6.33
CA THR A 108 1.44 -2.12 5.40
C THR A 108 2.84 -2.32 5.96
N VAL A 109 3.29 -3.56 6.08
CA VAL A 109 4.64 -3.88 6.57
C VAL A 109 5.47 -4.57 5.52
N LEU A 110 6.77 -4.32 5.55
CA LEU A 110 7.79 -4.91 4.68
C LEU A 110 8.94 -5.41 5.53
N TYR A 111 9.37 -6.64 5.30
CA TYR A 111 10.53 -7.24 5.98
C TYR A 111 11.18 -8.32 5.11
N ARG A 112 12.36 -8.77 5.50
CA ARG A 112 13.04 -9.89 4.83
C ARG A 112 12.35 -11.22 5.12
N LYS A 113 12.39 -12.14 4.17
CA LYS A 113 11.82 -13.49 4.30
C LYS A 113 12.37 -14.28 5.50
N ASP A 114 13.61 -14.02 5.91
CA ASP A 114 14.26 -14.64 7.06
C ASP A 114 13.99 -13.91 8.38
N PHE A 115 13.14 -12.88 8.37
CA PHE A 115 12.72 -12.15 9.55
C PHE A 115 12.07 -13.08 10.59
N LYS A 116 12.43 -12.88 11.84
CA LYS A 116 11.84 -13.59 12.99
C LYS A 116 10.91 -12.63 13.74
N LYS A 117 9.65 -13.02 13.82
CA LYS A 117 8.61 -12.26 14.54
C LYS A 117 8.69 -12.55 16.04
N ASP A 118 9.82 -12.20 16.66
CA ASP A 118 10.17 -12.48 18.06
C ASP A 118 10.30 -11.22 18.93
N GLY A 119 9.96 -10.05 18.37
CA GLY A 119 10.04 -8.79 19.09
C GLY A 119 11.45 -8.21 19.23
N SER A 120 12.45 -8.71 18.48
CA SER A 120 13.84 -8.24 18.57
C SER A 120 14.24 -7.23 17.51
N ALA A 121 13.51 -7.14 16.39
CA ALA A 121 13.87 -6.30 15.26
C ALA A 121 13.72 -4.81 15.55
N ALA A 122 14.44 -3.99 14.79
CA ALA A 122 14.19 -2.56 14.71
C ALA A 122 13.04 -2.28 13.74
N LEU A 123 12.29 -1.21 14.01
CA LEU A 123 11.17 -0.73 13.17
C LEU A 123 11.45 0.69 12.68
N LEU A 124 11.22 0.93 11.40
CA LEU A 124 10.99 2.25 10.86
C LEU A 124 9.52 2.38 10.48
N GLN A 125 8.78 3.20 11.20
CA GLN A 125 7.37 3.48 10.93
C GLN A 125 7.22 4.82 10.25
N TYR A 126 6.57 4.83 9.10
CA TYR A 126 6.24 6.03 8.34
C TYR A 126 4.75 6.36 8.47
N GLY A 127 4.43 7.66 8.56
CA GLY A 127 3.07 8.16 8.50
C GLY A 127 3.01 9.60 7.99
N TYR A 128 1.83 10.01 7.52
CA TYR A 128 1.56 11.38 7.09
C TYR A 128 0.29 11.92 7.73
N GLY A 129 -0.88 11.43 7.37
CA GLY A 129 -2.16 11.69 8.03
C GLY A 129 -2.65 13.13 7.92
N SER A 130 -2.46 13.81 6.79
CA SER A 130 -2.90 15.19 6.60
C SER A 130 -3.40 15.45 5.19
N TYR A 131 -4.23 16.48 5.06
CA TYR A 131 -4.74 17.02 3.79
C TYR A 131 -5.49 16.01 2.90
N GLY A 132 -5.93 14.89 3.45
CA GLY A 132 -6.55 13.82 2.67
C GLY A 132 -5.57 13.11 1.73
N ALA A 133 -4.27 13.26 1.92
CA ALA A 133 -3.28 12.58 1.11
C ALA A 133 -3.14 11.12 1.55
N SER A 134 -3.34 10.19 0.62
CA SER A 134 -3.16 8.75 0.86
C SER A 134 -1.71 8.34 0.67
N MET A 135 -1.16 7.64 1.67
CA MET A 135 0.19 7.08 1.61
C MET A 135 0.12 5.64 1.10
N ASP A 136 -0.05 5.50 -0.21
CA ASP A 136 -0.17 4.18 -0.83
C ASP A 136 1.16 3.42 -0.83
N PRO A 137 1.16 2.07 -0.70
CA PRO A 137 2.37 1.29 -0.78
C PRO A 137 2.95 1.34 -2.20
N TYR A 138 4.24 1.64 -2.29
CA TYR A 138 5.00 1.67 -3.53
C TYR A 138 6.42 1.13 -3.33
N PHE A 139 7.06 0.76 -4.43
CA PHE A 139 8.45 0.31 -4.40
C PHE A 139 9.40 1.48 -4.10
N ASN A 140 10.26 1.29 -3.09
CA ASN A 140 11.27 2.27 -2.72
C ASN A 140 12.59 1.56 -2.39
N SER A 141 13.56 1.64 -3.31
CA SER A 141 14.87 0.99 -3.13
C SER A 141 15.66 1.52 -1.93
N ASN A 142 15.42 2.77 -1.51
CA ASN A 142 16.09 3.33 -0.32
C ASN A 142 15.66 2.61 0.96
N VAL A 143 14.38 2.23 1.05
CA VAL A 143 13.85 1.48 2.20
C VAL A 143 14.46 0.07 2.25
N LEU A 144 14.70 -0.56 1.10
CA LEU A 144 15.30 -1.89 1.04
C LEU A 144 16.67 -1.95 1.72
N SER A 145 17.45 -0.87 1.67
CA SER A 145 18.76 -0.83 2.33
C SER A 145 18.66 -0.96 3.86
N LEU A 146 17.56 -0.51 4.45
CA LEU A 146 17.27 -0.67 5.89
C LEU A 146 16.70 -2.05 6.18
N VAL A 147 15.79 -2.53 5.33
CA VAL A 147 15.20 -3.86 5.45
C VAL A 147 16.26 -4.95 5.32
N ASP A 148 17.23 -4.80 4.42
CA ASP A 148 18.37 -5.71 4.26
C ASP A 148 19.26 -5.79 5.50
N ARG A 149 19.24 -4.79 6.36
CA ARG A 149 19.92 -4.78 7.66
C ARG A 149 19.06 -5.38 8.79
N GLY A 150 17.92 -5.98 8.47
CA GLY A 150 17.03 -6.65 9.41
C GLY A 150 15.98 -5.75 10.06
N MET A 151 15.77 -4.52 9.55
CA MET A 151 14.67 -3.65 9.99
C MET A 151 13.34 -4.09 9.38
N VAL A 152 12.27 -3.93 10.13
CA VAL A 152 10.90 -3.90 9.62
C VAL A 152 10.58 -2.47 9.18
N TYR A 153 9.99 -2.31 8.01
CA TYR A 153 9.43 -1.04 7.56
C TYR A 153 7.91 -1.10 7.57
N ALA A 154 7.26 -0.08 8.11
CA ALA A 154 5.81 -0.01 8.16
C ALA A 154 5.29 1.35 7.67
N ILE A 155 4.20 1.34 6.90
CA ILE A 155 3.38 2.52 6.64
C ILE A 155 2.11 2.42 7.48
N ALA A 156 1.93 3.36 8.39
CA ALA A 156 0.69 3.53 9.13
C ALA A 156 -0.26 4.43 8.34
N HIS A 157 -1.36 3.87 7.83
CA HIS A 157 -2.34 4.60 7.02
C HIS A 157 -3.35 5.30 7.92
N ILE A 158 -2.85 6.31 8.65
CA ILE A 158 -3.53 6.98 9.75
C ILE A 158 -4.61 7.97 9.29
N ARG A 159 -5.59 8.25 10.15
CA ARG A 159 -6.63 9.26 9.90
C ARG A 159 -6.02 10.62 9.62
N GLY A 160 -6.70 11.37 8.73
CA GLY A 160 -6.22 12.62 8.15
C GLY A 160 -5.74 12.46 6.71
N GLY A 161 -5.40 11.22 6.29
CA GLY A 161 -5.37 10.79 4.89
C GLY A 161 -6.77 10.44 4.36
N GLN A 162 -6.87 9.84 3.19
CA GLN A 162 -8.12 9.35 2.59
C GLN A 162 -8.08 7.86 2.22
N GLU A 163 -7.17 7.11 2.81
CA GLU A 163 -7.00 5.68 2.48
C GLU A 163 -8.31 4.91 2.66
N MET A 164 -9.08 5.23 3.72
CA MET A 164 -10.38 4.62 4.00
C MET A 164 -11.57 5.49 3.55
N GLY A 165 -11.33 6.43 2.61
CA GLY A 165 -12.35 7.31 2.08
C GLY A 165 -12.43 8.66 2.80
N ARG A 166 -13.42 9.49 2.42
CA ARG A 166 -13.55 10.86 2.90
C ARG A 166 -13.69 10.98 4.42
N ALA A 167 -14.42 10.07 5.03
CA ALA A 167 -14.59 10.07 6.49
C ALA A 167 -13.25 9.93 7.22
N TRP A 168 -12.28 9.20 6.65
CA TRP A 168 -10.94 9.06 7.20
C TRP A 168 -10.20 10.39 7.33
N TYR A 169 -10.37 11.25 6.34
CA TYR A 169 -9.86 12.62 6.38
C TYR A 169 -10.62 13.49 7.40
N GLU A 170 -11.95 13.45 7.38
CA GLU A 170 -12.79 14.26 8.27
C GLU A 170 -12.53 13.94 9.76
N GLU A 171 -12.24 12.67 10.06
CA GLU A 171 -11.93 12.21 11.44
C GLU A 171 -10.47 12.46 11.86
N GLY A 172 -9.63 13.05 11.00
CA GLY A 172 -8.22 13.37 11.30
C GLY A 172 -7.83 14.83 11.04
N LYS A 173 -8.78 15.73 10.88
CA LYS A 173 -8.50 17.17 10.62
C LYS A 173 -9.01 18.09 11.72
N LEU A 174 -8.52 19.32 11.74
CA LEU A 174 -8.95 20.40 12.62
C LEU A 174 -9.05 19.94 14.08
N LEU A 175 -10.22 20.04 14.70
CA LEU A 175 -10.45 19.66 16.10
C LEU A 175 -10.31 18.15 16.38
N LYS A 176 -10.31 17.33 15.32
CA LYS A 176 -10.09 15.87 15.39
C LYS A 176 -8.66 15.45 15.06
N LYS A 177 -7.74 16.42 14.91
CA LYS A 177 -6.35 16.16 14.53
C LYS A 177 -5.61 15.21 15.47
N MET A 178 -5.98 15.19 16.73
CA MET A 178 -5.39 14.26 17.71
C MET A 178 -5.57 12.79 17.33
N ASN A 179 -6.61 12.43 16.58
CA ASN A 179 -6.81 11.06 16.10
C ASN A 179 -5.65 10.61 15.20
N THR A 180 -5.09 11.50 14.36
CA THR A 180 -3.91 11.20 13.54
C THR A 180 -2.72 10.74 14.38
N PHE A 181 -2.44 11.45 15.46
CA PHE A 181 -1.31 11.15 16.36
C PHE A 181 -1.58 9.89 17.19
N HIS A 182 -2.80 9.74 17.70
CA HIS A 182 -3.20 8.53 18.42
C HIS A 182 -3.11 7.29 17.53
N ASP A 183 -3.59 7.38 16.29
CA ASP A 183 -3.49 6.27 15.34
C ASP A 183 -2.03 5.84 15.11
N PHE A 184 -1.12 6.80 14.95
CA PHE A 184 0.30 6.52 14.75
C PHE A 184 0.91 5.78 15.95
N ILE A 185 0.59 6.22 17.17
CA ILE A 185 1.04 5.59 18.42
C ILE A 185 0.43 4.19 18.55
N ASP A 186 -0.87 4.06 18.33
CA ASP A 186 -1.59 2.79 18.49
C ASP A 186 -1.09 1.73 17.48
N VAL A 187 -0.71 2.16 16.26
CA VAL A 187 -0.04 1.29 15.27
C VAL A 187 1.33 0.83 15.78
N THR A 188 2.12 1.72 16.37
CA THR A 188 3.41 1.37 16.98
C THR A 188 3.23 0.30 18.06
N ASP A 189 2.33 0.54 19.01
CA ASP A 189 2.05 -0.37 20.11
C ASP A 189 1.56 -1.74 19.59
N PHE A 190 0.70 -1.73 18.57
CA PHE A 190 0.22 -2.95 17.91
C PHE A 190 1.39 -3.74 17.30
N LEU A 191 2.26 -3.10 16.52
CA LEU A 191 3.38 -3.79 15.87
C LEU A 191 4.37 -4.37 16.88
N VAL A 192 4.67 -3.65 17.94
CA VAL A 192 5.51 -4.13 19.04
C VAL A 192 4.84 -5.33 19.73
N LYS A 193 3.56 -5.22 20.11
CA LYS A 193 2.80 -6.30 20.75
C LYS A 193 2.70 -7.55 19.89
N GLN A 194 2.62 -7.38 18.56
CA GLN A 194 2.56 -8.48 17.60
C GLN A 194 3.94 -9.10 17.31
N GLY A 195 5.03 -8.58 17.90
CA GLY A 195 6.38 -9.12 17.74
C GLY A 195 7.13 -8.66 16.50
N TYR A 196 6.63 -7.63 15.79
CA TYR A 196 7.33 -7.06 14.62
C TYR A 196 8.54 -6.23 15.01
N ALA A 197 8.59 -5.69 16.23
CA ALA A 197 9.70 -4.87 16.69
C ALA A 197 9.91 -4.91 18.19
N ALA A 198 11.12 -4.58 18.63
CA ALA A 198 11.42 -4.27 20.02
C ALA A 198 10.94 -2.85 20.36
N SER A 199 10.30 -2.65 21.51
CA SER A 199 9.80 -1.34 21.96
C SER A 199 10.90 -0.27 22.08
N THR A 200 12.15 -0.71 22.32
CA THR A 200 13.32 0.17 22.45
C THR A 200 14.03 0.47 21.12
N ARG A 201 13.53 -0.08 20.00
CA ARG A 201 14.17 0.01 18.69
C ARG A 201 13.20 0.50 17.60
N VAL A 202 12.31 1.42 17.98
CA VAL A 202 11.35 2.04 17.05
C VAL A 202 11.86 3.41 16.62
N SER A 203 11.84 3.65 15.31
CA SER A 203 12.10 4.95 14.69
C SER A 203 10.85 5.41 13.95
N ALA A 204 10.48 6.67 14.10
CA ALA A 204 9.39 7.29 13.36
C ALA A 204 9.96 8.15 12.22
N MET A 205 9.26 8.17 11.09
CA MET A 205 9.58 9.02 9.96
C MET A 205 8.30 9.64 9.41
N GLY A 206 8.38 10.91 9.09
CA GLY A 206 7.36 11.68 8.39
C GLY A 206 8.00 12.86 7.69
N GLY A 207 7.23 13.55 6.88
CA GLY A 207 7.70 14.73 6.15
C GLY A 207 6.61 15.79 6.13
N SER A 208 6.97 17.09 6.08
CA SER A 208 6.01 18.20 6.07
C SER A 208 5.06 18.14 7.26
N ALA A 209 3.78 17.83 7.03
CA ALA A 209 2.76 17.69 8.07
C ALA A 209 2.73 16.28 8.73
N GLY A 210 3.58 15.38 8.25
CA GLY A 210 3.75 14.05 8.83
C GLY A 210 4.78 14.00 9.95
#